data_59281284d60ed2efe138105afc6008c7
#
_entry.id   59281284d60ed2efe138105afc6008c7
#
_cell.length_a   1.000
_cell.length_b   1.000
_cell.length_c   1.000
_cell.angle_alpha   90.00
_cell.angle_beta   90.00
_cell.angle_gamma   90.00
#
_symmetry.space_group_name_H-M   'P 1'
#
loop_
_entity.id
_entity.type
_entity.pdbx_description
1 polymer ?
#
loop_
_entity_poly.entity_id
_entity_poly.type
_entity_poly.pdbx_seq_one_letter_code
_entity_poly.pdbx_strand_id
1 'polypeptide(L)'
;MKRILRYNIVFRPEPEGGFTVIVLSLPGCVTYGRNLKKAKQMAIDAIKGYVASLKKHKESVSTDEESFFGSVDIKRLPVYA
;
A
#
# COMPACT_ATOMS: atom_id res chain seq x y z
N MET A 1 15.21 -21.80 -1.96
CA MET A 1 14.74 -20.80 -2.93
C MET A 1 13.97 -19.71 -2.21
N LYS A 2 14.31 -18.48 -2.49
CA LYS A 2 13.63 -17.34 -1.86
C LYS A 2 12.30 -17.08 -2.55
N ARG A 3 11.28 -16.86 -1.75
CA ARG A 3 10.00 -16.42 -2.27
C ARG A 3 9.96 -14.89 -2.28
N ILE A 4 9.46 -14.35 -3.36
CA ILE A 4 9.26 -12.91 -3.46
C ILE A 4 7.78 -12.64 -3.16
N LEU A 5 7.54 -11.81 -2.15
CA LEU A 5 6.19 -11.40 -1.81
C LEU A 5 5.91 -10.07 -2.50
N ARG A 6 4.80 -10.00 -3.20
CA ARG A 6 4.40 -8.78 -3.89
C ARG A 6 3.31 -8.08 -3.09
N TYR A 7 3.46 -6.77 -2.94
CA TYR A 7 2.44 -5.93 -2.33
C TYR A 7 2.20 -4.73 -3.21
N ASN A 8 0.96 -4.54 -3.58
CA ASN A 8 0.54 -3.34 -4.31
C ASN A 8 0.33 -2.22 -3.30
N ILE A 9 0.88 -1.06 -3.61
CA ILE A 9 0.79 0.09 -2.71
C ILE A 9 0.23 1.28 -3.47
N VAL A 10 -0.43 2.17 -2.77
CA VAL A 10 -0.97 3.40 -3.32
C VAL A 10 -0.23 4.58 -2.72
N PHE A 11 0.24 5.49 -3.57
CA PHE A 11 0.84 6.73 -3.12
C PHE A 11 -0.21 7.83 -3.28
N ARG A 12 -0.56 8.47 -2.18
CA ARG A 12 -1.52 9.58 -2.20
C ARG A 12 -0.78 10.87 -1.91
N PRO A 13 -0.73 11.81 -2.86
CA PRO A 13 -0.09 13.10 -2.57
C PRO A 13 -0.87 13.84 -1.50
N GLU A 14 -0.15 14.45 -0.57
CA GLU A 14 -0.78 15.22 0.50
C GLU A 14 -0.68 16.72 0.19
N PRO A 15 -1.68 17.51 0.58
CA PRO A 15 -1.66 18.95 0.29
C PRO A 15 -0.43 19.67 0.84
N GLU A 16 0.08 19.24 1.98
CA GLU A 16 1.26 19.85 2.60
C GLU A 16 2.57 19.38 1.99
N GLY A 17 2.51 18.45 1.06
CA GLY A 17 3.68 17.83 0.47
C GLY A 17 3.87 16.42 0.96
N GLY A 18 4.63 15.65 0.20
CA GLY A 18 4.87 14.26 0.52
C GLY A 18 3.72 13.35 0.11
N PHE A 19 3.81 12.09 0.51
CA PHE A 19 2.87 11.06 0.09
C PHE A 19 2.53 10.15 1.25
N THR A 20 1.23 9.89 1.41
CA THR A 20 0.76 8.81 2.26
C THR A 20 0.79 7.54 1.42
N VAL A 21 1.30 6.46 1.99
CA VAL A 21 1.36 5.17 1.31
C VAL A 21 0.42 4.21 2.01
N ILE A 22 -0.42 3.56 1.22
CA ILE A 22 -1.38 2.58 1.72
C ILE A 22 -1.03 1.22 1.12
N VAL A 23 -0.82 0.23 1.97
CA VAL A 23 -0.54 -1.14 1.53
C VAL A 23 -1.86 -1.89 1.54
N LEU A 24 -2.41 -2.15 0.35
CA LEU A 24 -3.80 -2.57 0.22
C LEU A 24 -4.14 -3.89 0.91
N SER A 25 -3.26 -4.88 0.82
CA SER A 25 -3.53 -6.20 1.35
C SER A 25 -3.17 -6.37 2.82
N LEU A 26 -2.64 -5.35 3.45
CA LEU A 26 -2.28 -5.39 4.86
C LEU A 26 -3.08 -4.30 5.59
N PRO A 27 -4.25 -4.66 6.14
CA PRO A 27 -5.11 -3.66 6.78
C PRO A 27 -4.39 -2.86 7.85
N GLY A 28 -4.51 -1.54 7.79
CA GLY A 28 -3.85 -0.65 8.73
C GLY A 28 -2.39 -0.37 8.44
N CYS A 29 -1.83 -0.99 7.40
CA CYS A 29 -0.44 -0.74 7.04
C CYS A 29 -0.36 0.51 6.18
N VAL A 30 -0.18 1.66 6.84
CA VAL A 30 -0.13 2.97 6.20
C VAL A 30 1.13 3.68 6.69
N THR A 31 1.81 4.36 5.77
CA THR A 31 3.01 5.09 6.13
C THR A 31 3.10 6.37 5.30
N TYR A 32 4.18 7.10 5.45
CA TYR A 32 4.34 8.40 4.83
C TYR A 32 5.79 8.62 4.42
N GLY A 33 6.00 9.31 3.32
CA GLY A 33 7.32 9.74 2.90
C GLY A 33 7.24 11.09 2.22
N ARG A 34 8.28 11.91 2.35
CA ARG A 34 8.26 13.28 1.83
C ARG A 34 8.43 13.35 0.32
N ASN A 35 8.86 12.26 -0.31
CA ASN A 35 8.89 12.16 -1.76
C ASN A 35 8.66 10.69 -2.12
N LEU A 36 8.52 10.39 -3.41
CA LEU A 36 8.19 9.03 -3.84
C LEU A 36 9.25 8.01 -3.42
N LYS A 37 10.51 8.37 -3.57
CA LYS A 37 11.60 7.46 -3.19
C LYS A 37 11.55 7.13 -1.70
N LYS A 38 11.39 8.15 -0.87
CA LYS A 38 11.34 7.97 0.57
C LYS A 38 10.07 7.23 0.97
N ALA A 39 8.94 7.56 0.34
CA ALA A 39 7.68 6.89 0.62
C ALA A 39 7.76 5.40 0.32
N LYS A 40 8.39 5.05 -0.79
CA LYS A 40 8.56 3.64 -1.14
C LYS A 40 9.44 2.91 -0.13
N GLN A 41 10.50 3.57 0.33
CA GLN A 41 11.38 2.99 1.35
C GLN A 41 10.62 2.77 2.65
N MET A 42 9.81 3.74 3.05
CA MET A 42 9.01 3.63 4.26
C MET A 42 7.98 2.50 4.14
N ALA A 43 7.43 2.30 2.93
CA ALA A 43 6.50 1.21 2.70
C ALA A 43 7.19 -0.15 2.87
N ILE A 44 8.40 -0.28 2.34
CA ILE A 44 9.16 -1.52 2.49
C ILE A 44 9.37 -1.84 3.98
N ASP A 45 9.79 -0.85 4.75
CA ASP A 45 10.02 -1.04 6.17
C ASP A 45 8.74 -1.39 6.91
N ALA A 46 7.65 -0.70 6.59
CA ALA A 46 6.36 -0.96 7.23
C ALA A 46 5.84 -2.37 6.91
N ILE A 47 5.99 -2.80 5.66
CA ILE A 47 5.56 -4.14 5.26
C ILE A 47 6.38 -5.20 6.00
N LYS A 48 7.70 -5.02 6.06
CA LYS A 48 8.56 -5.98 6.76
C LYS A 48 8.14 -6.14 8.22
N GLY A 49 7.86 -5.04 8.90
CA GLY A 49 7.42 -5.08 10.29
C GLY A 49 6.06 -5.75 10.43
N TYR A 50 5.13 -5.41 9.55
CA TYR A 50 3.78 -5.97 9.59
C TYR A 50 3.82 -7.50 9.38
N VAL A 51 4.54 -7.94 8.34
CA VAL A 51 4.64 -9.37 8.03
C VAL A 51 5.34 -10.12 9.16
N ALA A 52 6.39 -9.54 9.73
CA ALA A 52 7.08 -10.16 10.86
C ALA A 52 6.14 -10.34 12.05
N SER A 53 5.27 -9.37 12.29
CA SER A 53 4.28 -9.45 13.37
C SER A 53 3.27 -10.56 13.10
N LEU A 54 2.77 -10.67 11.87
CA LEU A 54 1.84 -11.75 11.51
C LEU A 54 2.47 -13.11 11.75
N LYS A 55 3.71 -13.29 11.32
CA LYS A 55 4.41 -14.57 11.49
C LYS A 55 4.62 -14.88 12.96
N LYS A 56 4.97 -13.88 13.75
CA LYS A 56 5.18 -14.05 15.18
C LYS A 56 3.92 -14.55 15.87
N HIS A 57 2.75 -14.09 15.43
CA HIS A 57 1.46 -14.47 15.99
C HIS A 57 0.83 -15.64 15.24
N LYS A 58 1.57 -16.27 14.34
CA LYS A 58 1.12 -17.43 13.55
C LYS A 58 -0.15 -17.13 12.75
N GLU A 59 -0.27 -15.89 12.29
CA GLU A 59 -1.38 -15.49 11.44
C GLU A 59 -0.97 -15.62 9.98
N SER A 60 -1.95 -15.84 9.11
CA SER A 60 -1.66 -15.97 7.69
C SER A 60 -1.25 -14.63 7.09
N VAL A 61 -0.38 -14.72 6.09
CA VAL A 61 0.17 -13.54 5.41
C VAL A 61 -0.49 -13.42 4.05
N SER A 62 -1.19 -12.29 3.82
CA SER A 62 -1.79 -11.99 2.51
C SER A 62 -0.76 -11.33 1.61
N THR A 63 -0.85 -11.60 0.32
CA THR A 63 0.02 -11.00 -0.67
C THR A 63 -0.80 -10.67 -1.90
N ASP A 64 -0.18 -9.96 -2.86
CA ASP A 64 -0.86 -9.47 -4.06
C ASP A 64 -0.36 -10.11 -5.35
N GLU A 65 0.24 -11.29 -5.30
CA GLU A 65 0.76 -11.92 -6.51
C GLU A 65 -0.30 -12.12 -7.58
N GLU A 66 -1.55 -12.33 -7.17
CA GLU A 66 -2.64 -12.57 -8.12
C GLU A 66 -3.60 -11.40 -8.22
N SER A 67 -3.25 -10.26 -7.67
CA SER A 67 -4.10 -9.08 -7.70
C SER A 67 -3.65 -8.11 -8.79
N PHE A 68 -4.60 -7.41 -9.37
CA PHE A 68 -4.34 -6.42 -10.40
C PHE A 68 -4.89 -5.08 -9.97
N PHE A 69 -4.25 -4.02 -10.42
CA PHE A 69 -4.75 -2.67 -10.27
C PHE A 69 -5.46 -2.26 -11.53
N GLY A 70 -6.54 -1.51 -11.34
CA GLY A 70 -7.21 -0.90 -12.45
C GLY A 70 -7.84 0.40 -12.00
N SER A 71 -8.17 1.24 -12.94
CA SER A 71 -8.91 2.46 -12.65
C SER A 71 -10.00 2.63 -13.69
N VAL A 72 -11.07 3.27 -13.28
CA VAL A 72 -12.16 3.61 -14.19
C VAL A 72 -12.49 5.08 -14.05
N ASP A 73 -12.76 5.71 -15.17
CA ASP A 73 -13.17 7.10 -15.17
C ASP A 73 -14.67 7.14 -15.31
N ILE A 74 -15.33 7.85 -14.40
CA ILE A 74 -16.78 7.97 -14.43
C ILE A 74 -17.11 9.41 -14.78
N LYS A 75 -17.95 9.57 -15.82
CA LYS A 75 -18.40 10.89 -16.20
C LYS A 75 -19.27 11.46 -15.08
N ARG A 76 -18.98 12.69 -14.69
CA ARG A 76 -19.74 13.34 -13.62
C ARG A 76 -21.17 13.57 -14.08
N LEU A 77 -22.14 13.10 -13.31
CA LEU A 77 -23.55 13.33 -13.58
C LEU A 77 -24.00 14.60 -12.86
N PRO A 78 -24.98 15.33 -13.42
CA PRO A 78 -25.46 16.58 -12.79
C PRO A 78 -25.89 16.40 -11.35
N VAL A 79 -26.46 15.24 -11.01
CA VAL A 79 -26.95 14.98 -9.66
C VAL A 79 -25.81 14.93 -8.64
N TYR A 80 -24.56 14.76 -9.09
CA TYR A 80 -23.39 14.68 -8.21
C TYR A 80 -22.54 15.95 -8.22
N ALA A 81 -22.96 16.95 -8.93
CA ALA A 81 -22.19 18.20 -9.11
C ALA A 81 -22.09 19.00 -7.81
#